data_f01f4321d60d2005c9c42cbc1d486e6c
#
_entry.id   f01f4321d60d2005c9c42cbc1d486e6c
#
_cell.length_a   1.000
_cell.length_b   1.000
_cell.length_c   1.000
_cell.angle_alpha   90.00
_cell.angle_beta   90.00
_cell.angle_gamma   90.00
#
_symmetry.space_group_name_H-M   'P 1'
#
loop_
_entity.id
_entity.type
_entity.pdbx_description
1 polymer ?
#
loop_
_entity_poly.entity_id
_entity_poly.type
_entity_poly.pdbx_seq_one_letter_code
_entity_poly.pdbx_strand_id
1 'polypeptide(L)'
;MRQRNILLIGASSGIGRRLFEMLQADNCQVFTAGRNPVDSAGHLTLDATATEPFTIPSEWPDVFDGMVYLPGTILLKPFHRLLATDFQQDFQVNVLGFVQCLQAMLPRLKKADGSSVVVFSTVAAKIGLGFHASISSAKGALEGLALSLASELAPSKIRVNVVAPSLTDTPLAAALLNTPEKAEASAKRHPLQRVGSVDDMASAARFFLSDGASWITGQSLAVDGGMSKLK
;
A
#
# COMPACT_ATOMS: atom_id res chain seq x y z
N MET A 1 24.33 7.76 -12.73
CA MET A 1 23.03 7.03 -12.80
C MET A 1 21.93 8.07 -12.83
N ARG A 2 20.84 7.86 -13.62
CA ARG A 2 19.69 8.77 -13.58
C ARG A 2 18.98 8.67 -12.22
N GLN A 3 18.38 9.75 -11.78
CA GLN A 3 17.52 9.76 -10.62
C GLN A 3 16.29 8.87 -10.88
N ARG A 4 15.87 8.09 -9.87
CA ARG A 4 14.71 7.19 -9.98
C ARG A 4 13.42 7.97 -9.80
N ASN A 5 12.45 7.72 -10.67
CA ASN A 5 11.10 8.30 -10.59
C ASN A 5 10.16 7.32 -9.93
N ILE A 6 9.56 7.72 -8.81
CA ILE A 6 8.63 6.88 -8.04
C ILE A 6 7.29 7.59 -7.89
N LEU A 7 6.20 6.90 -8.18
CA LEU A 7 4.84 7.39 -7.90
C LEU A 7 4.34 6.83 -6.56
N LEU A 8 3.94 7.72 -5.64
CA LEU A 8 3.24 7.37 -4.41
C LEU A 8 1.78 7.81 -4.46
N ILE A 9 0.85 6.86 -4.43
CA ILE A 9 -0.57 7.16 -4.27
C ILE A 9 -0.90 7.08 -2.78
N GLY A 10 -1.36 8.20 -2.19
CA GLY A 10 -1.67 8.31 -0.75
C GLY A 10 -0.50 8.75 0.13
N ALA A 11 0.31 9.72 -0.34
CA ALA A 11 1.53 10.20 0.33
C ALA A 11 1.29 11.29 1.40
N SER A 12 0.06 11.77 1.61
CA SER A 12 -0.19 12.95 2.46
C SER A 12 -0.11 12.71 3.96
N SER A 13 -0.18 11.45 4.42
CA SER A 13 -0.16 11.11 5.86
C SER A 13 0.34 9.69 6.12
N GLY A 14 0.58 9.39 7.40
CA GLY A 14 0.92 8.04 7.88
C GLY A 14 2.10 7.41 7.15
N ILE A 15 1.94 6.16 6.75
CA ILE A 15 2.98 5.36 6.07
C ILE A 15 3.43 6.04 4.77
N GLY A 16 2.49 6.59 4.00
CA GLY A 16 2.80 7.24 2.73
C GLY A 16 3.66 8.49 2.88
N ARG A 17 3.39 9.31 3.90
CA ARG A 17 4.20 10.49 4.22
C ARG A 17 5.61 10.07 4.63
N ARG A 18 5.73 9.05 5.49
CA ARG A 18 7.04 8.57 5.93
C ARG A 18 7.85 7.95 4.78
N LEU A 19 7.21 7.18 3.92
CA LEU A 19 7.87 6.62 2.73
C LEU A 19 8.32 7.72 1.76
N PHE A 20 7.51 8.77 1.58
CA PHE A 20 7.86 9.94 0.78
C PHE A 20 9.17 10.57 1.28
N GLU A 21 9.28 10.83 2.58
CA GLU A 21 10.49 11.40 3.20
C GLU A 21 11.73 10.50 3.01
N MET A 22 11.57 9.18 3.18
CA MET A 22 12.65 8.21 2.96
C MET A 22 13.13 8.20 1.50
N LEU A 23 12.22 8.23 0.54
CA LEU A 23 12.57 8.22 -0.88
C LEU A 23 13.23 9.52 -1.33
N GLN A 24 12.82 10.66 -0.76
CA GLN A 24 13.53 11.93 -1.00
C GLN A 24 14.96 11.87 -0.45
N ALA A 25 15.16 11.32 0.75
CA ALA A 25 16.49 11.12 1.33
C ALA A 25 17.37 10.16 0.50
N ASP A 26 16.75 9.21 -0.22
CA ASP A 26 17.43 8.34 -1.20
C ASP A 26 17.67 9.01 -2.57
N ASN A 27 17.45 10.33 -2.66
CA ASN A 27 17.59 11.09 -3.90
C ASN A 27 16.67 10.57 -5.04
N CYS A 28 15.49 10.03 -4.70
CA CYS A 28 14.46 9.72 -5.70
C CYS A 28 13.66 10.98 -6.07
N GLN A 29 13.24 11.08 -7.32
CA GLN A 29 12.23 12.04 -7.74
C GLN A 29 10.86 11.43 -7.47
N VAL A 30 10.15 11.99 -6.47
CA VAL A 30 8.88 11.42 -6.00
C VAL A 30 7.71 12.24 -6.55
N PHE A 31 6.87 11.58 -7.31
CA PHE A 31 5.58 12.07 -7.78
C PHE A 31 4.49 11.53 -6.85
N THR A 32 3.44 12.31 -6.64
CA THR A 32 2.37 11.92 -5.71
C THR A 32 1.00 12.01 -6.36
N ALA A 33 0.09 11.14 -5.93
CA ALA A 33 -1.32 11.25 -6.25
C ALA A 33 -2.18 11.04 -4.99
N GLY A 34 -3.25 11.79 -4.86
CA GLY A 34 -4.14 11.70 -3.71
C GLY A 34 -5.02 12.93 -3.55
N ARG A 35 -5.91 12.90 -2.55
CA ARG A 35 -6.86 13.99 -2.29
C ARG A 35 -6.20 15.29 -1.80
N ASN A 36 -5.12 15.15 -1.05
CA ASN A 36 -4.41 16.30 -0.46
C ASN A 36 -3.05 16.44 -1.13
N PRO A 37 -2.67 17.65 -1.56
CA PRO A 37 -1.38 17.89 -2.19
C PRO A 37 -0.23 17.66 -1.21
N VAL A 38 0.90 17.24 -1.79
CA VAL A 38 2.19 17.10 -1.12
C VAL A 38 3.20 17.86 -1.96
N ASP A 39 4.10 18.61 -1.31
CA ASP A 39 5.21 19.26 -2.00
C ASP A 39 6.20 18.22 -2.53
N SER A 40 6.06 17.90 -3.81
CA SER A 40 6.71 16.80 -4.50
C SER A 40 7.13 17.22 -5.90
N ALA A 41 7.80 16.35 -6.65
CA ALA A 41 8.18 16.61 -8.04
C ALA A 41 6.97 16.84 -8.99
N GLY A 42 5.80 16.40 -8.58
CA GLY A 42 4.51 16.66 -9.23
C GLY A 42 3.39 15.98 -8.41
N HIS A 43 2.24 16.64 -8.33
CA HIS A 43 1.07 16.11 -7.63
C HIS A 43 -0.15 16.03 -8.54
N LEU A 44 -0.87 14.93 -8.48
CA LEU A 44 -2.15 14.74 -9.14
C LEU A 44 -3.27 14.55 -8.11
N THR A 45 -4.30 15.38 -8.18
CA THR A 45 -5.49 15.17 -7.35
C THR A 45 -6.20 13.91 -7.79
N LEU A 46 -6.34 12.96 -6.87
CA LEU A 46 -6.95 11.65 -7.10
C LEU A 46 -7.85 11.27 -5.93
N ASP A 47 -9.05 10.85 -6.24
CA ASP A 47 -9.91 10.10 -5.30
C ASP A 47 -9.92 8.61 -5.69
N ALA A 48 -9.47 7.74 -4.80
CA ALA A 48 -9.45 6.29 -5.02
C ALA A 48 -10.86 5.66 -5.11
N THR A 49 -11.92 6.41 -4.77
CA THR A 49 -13.32 6.00 -4.96
C THR A 49 -13.86 6.35 -6.33
N ALA A 50 -13.15 7.18 -7.11
CA ALA A 50 -13.59 7.58 -8.44
C ALA A 50 -13.65 6.38 -9.39
N THR A 51 -14.65 6.38 -10.27
CA THR A 51 -14.81 5.37 -11.33
C THR A 51 -14.20 5.80 -12.65
N GLU A 52 -13.86 7.08 -12.77
CA GLU A 52 -13.24 7.64 -13.96
C GLU A 52 -11.79 7.15 -14.12
N PRO A 53 -11.33 6.95 -15.36
CA PRO A 53 -9.96 6.53 -15.62
C PRO A 53 -8.94 7.50 -15.04
N PHE A 54 -7.91 6.96 -14.39
CA PHE A 54 -6.77 7.72 -13.92
C PHE A 54 -5.91 8.17 -15.11
N THR A 55 -5.72 9.48 -15.27
CA THR A 55 -4.92 10.04 -16.35
C THR A 55 -3.64 10.66 -15.81
N ILE A 56 -2.49 10.17 -16.28
CA ILE A 56 -1.18 10.71 -15.89
C ILE A 56 -0.92 12.02 -16.64
N PRO A 57 -0.52 13.09 -15.94
CA PRO A 57 -0.14 14.35 -16.58
C PRO A 57 0.94 14.16 -17.67
N SER A 58 0.77 14.85 -18.79
CA SER A 58 1.68 14.71 -19.94
C SER A 58 3.09 15.25 -19.65
N GLU A 59 3.20 16.21 -18.73
CA GLU A 59 4.46 16.81 -18.28
C GLU A 59 5.27 15.91 -17.34
N TRP A 60 4.69 14.82 -16.84
CA TRP A 60 5.41 13.85 -16.00
C TRP A 60 6.34 12.99 -16.85
N PRO A 61 7.45 12.49 -16.26
CA PRO A 61 8.42 11.65 -16.97
C PRO A 61 7.79 10.45 -17.66
N ASP A 62 8.33 10.10 -18.81
CA ASP A 62 7.92 8.90 -19.56
C ASP A 62 8.36 7.58 -18.95
N VAL A 63 9.30 7.62 -18.00
CA VAL A 63 9.89 6.44 -17.35
C VAL A 63 9.69 6.54 -15.85
N PHE A 64 9.07 5.52 -15.26
CA PHE A 64 8.95 5.37 -13.81
C PHE A 64 9.57 4.05 -13.35
N ASP A 65 10.34 4.12 -12.26
CA ASP A 65 11.04 2.98 -11.67
C ASP A 65 10.23 2.28 -10.57
N GLY A 66 9.17 2.91 -10.14
CA GLY A 66 8.30 2.30 -9.14
C GLY A 66 6.98 3.04 -8.93
N MET A 67 6.04 2.29 -8.36
CA MET A 67 4.72 2.75 -7.96
C MET A 67 4.34 2.11 -6.62
N VAL A 68 3.81 2.91 -5.69
CA VAL A 68 3.24 2.41 -4.43
C VAL A 68 1.81 2.86 -4.30
N TYR A 69 0.92 1.92 -4.00
CA TYR A 69 -0.49 2.20 -3.75
C TYR A 69 -0.79 2.00 -2.26
N LEU A 70 -1.07 3.10 -1.56
CA LEU A 70 -1.32 3.12 -0.12
C LEU A 70 -2.79 3.38 0.28
N PRO A 71 -3.70 3.88 -0.59
CA PRO A 71 -5.08 4.09 -0.18
C PRO A 71 -5.69 2.82 0.43
N GLY A 72 -6.46 3.01 1.49
CA GLY A 72 -7.10 1.93 2.20
C GLY A 72 -8.17 2.44 3.14
N THR A 73 -8.94 1.52 3.67
CA THR A 73 -10.03 1.75 4.60
C THR A 73 -9.85 0.90 5.86
N ILE A 74 -10.46 1.33 6.96
CA ILE A 74 -10.66 0.51 8.17
C ILE A 74 -12.15 0.59 8.52
N LEU A 75 -12.88 -0.47 8.19
CA LEU A 75 -14.27 -0.63 8.57
C LEU A 75 -14.44 -1.90 9.40
N LEU A 76 -14.58 -1.74 10.72
CA LEU A 76 -14.73 -2.85 11.65
C LEU A 76 -16.16 -2.89 12.17
N LYS A 77 -16.93 -3.87 11.67
CA LYS A 77 -18.33 -4.08 12.08
C LYS A 77 -18.63 -5.56 12.27
N PRO A 78 -19.54 -5.94 13.18
CA PRO A 78 -20.12 -7.27 13.22
C PRO A 78 -20.75 -7.63 11.87
N PHE A 79 -20.58 -8.88 11.42
CA PHE A 79 -21.02 -9.30 10.08
C PHE A 79 -22.50 -8.99 9.80
N HIS A 80 -23.38 -9.21 10.79
CA HIS A 80 -24.82 -8.94 10.66
C HIS A 80 -25.18 -7.44 10.52
N ARG A 81 -24.22 -6.53 10.70
CA ARG A 81 -24.38 -5.07 10.51
C ARG A 81 -23.69 -4.57 9.26
N LEU A 82 -22.95 -5.42 8.55
CA LEU A 82 -22.33 -5.06 7.28
C LEU A 82 -23.39 -5.07 6.18
N LEU A 83 -23.34 -4.04 5.34
CA LEU A 83 -24.17 -3.92 4.14
C LEU A 83 -23.34 -4.30 2.91
N ALA A 84 -23.99 -4.70 1.83
CA ALA A 84 -23.33 -4.96 0.55
C ALA A 84 -22.51 -3.74 0.07
N THR A 85 -23.01 -2.53 0.34
CA THR A 85 -22.30 -1.27 0.03
C THR A 85 -21.00 -1.08 0.80
N ASP A 86 -20.88 -1.60 2.03
CA ASP A 86 -19.63 -1.59 2.78
C ASP A 86 -18.55 -2.42 2.04
N PHE A 87 -18.91 -3.60 1.53
CA PHE A 87 -18.02 -4.43 0.72
C PHE A 87 -17.65 -3.78 -0.61
N GLN A 88 -18.63 -3.18 -1.30
CA GLN A 88 -18.40 -2.47 -2.55
C GLN A 88 -17.41 -1.32 -2.36
N GLN A 89 -17.56 -0.53 -1.30
CA GLN A 89 -16.67 0.59 -1.00
C GLN A 89 -15.25 0.12 -0.66
N ASP A 90 -15.11 -0.91 0.20
CA ASP A 90 -13.81 -1.47 0.51
C ASP A 90 -13.13 -2.03 -0.75
N PHE A 91 -13.89 -2.71 -1.62
CA PHE A 91 -13.36 -3.25 -2.88
C PHE A 91 -12.97 -2.12 -3.85
N GLN A 92 -13.80 -1.07 -3.97
CA GLN A 92 -13.52 0.08 -4.82
C GLN A 92 -12.20 0.74 -4.43
N VAL A 93 -12.03 1.09 -3.16
CA VAL A 93 -10.82 1.79 -2.70
C VAL A 93 -9.58 0.90 -2.76
N ASN A 94 -9.70 -0.35 -2.29
CA ASN A 94 -8.51 -1.19 -2.08
C ASN A 94 -8.09 -1.98 -3.33
N VAL A 95 -9.02 -2.25 -4.26
CA VAL A 95 -8.76 -3.08 -5.44
C VAL A 95 -8.91 -2.29 -6.73
N LEU A 96 -10.11 -1.76 -7.02
CA LEU A 96 -10.36 -1.12 -8.30
C LEU A 96 -9.57 0.18 -8.47
N GLY A 97 -9.41 0.98 -7.41
CA GLY A 97 -8.54 2.15 -7.44
C GLY A 97 -7.08 1.80 -7.76
N PHE A 98 -6.56 0.69 -7.21
CA PHE A 98 -5.23 0.19 -7.58
C PHE A 98 -5.18 -0.24 -9.05
N VAL A 99 -6.18 -0.99 -9.53
CA VAL A 99 -6.25 -1.43 -10.94
C VAL A 99 -6.18 -0.24 -11.89
N GLN A 100 -7.00 0.79 -11.67
CA GLN A 100 -7.02 1.99 -12.51
C GLN A 100 -5.67 2.72 -12.53
N CYS A 101 -5.07 2.90 -11.34
CA CYS A 101 -3.76 3.55 -11.23
C CYS A 101 -2.67 2.75 -11.94
N LEU A 102 -2.64 1.42 -11.76
CA LEU A 102 -1.62 0.58 -12.38
C LEU A 102 -1.80 0.54 -13.91
N GLN A 103 -3.03 0.41 -14.42
CA GLN A 103 -3.30 0.44 -15.86
C GLN A 103 -2.78 1.71 -16.51
N ALA A 104 -3.02 2.87 -15.91
CA ALA A 104 -2.53 4.16 -16.40
C ALA A 104 -0.99 4.28 -16.35
N MET A 105 -0.36 3.69 -15.31
CA MET A 105 1.09 3.77 -15.12
C MET A 105 1.86 2.70 -15.90
N LEU A 106 1.22 1.62 -16.30
CA LEU A 106 1.88 0.45 -16.89
C LEU A 106 2.77 0.77 -18.11
N PRO A 107 2.36 1.64 -19.05
CA PRO A 107 3.23 2.02 -20.17
C PRO A 107 4.54 2.67 -19.74
N ARG A 108 4.51 3.47 -18.67
CA ARG A 108 5.69 4.19 -18.13
C ARG A 108 6.59 3.27 -17.28
N LEU A 109 6.00 2.32 -16.55
CA LEU A 109 6.74 1.30 -15.80
C LEU A 109 7.46 0.33 -16.73
N LYS A 110 6.86 -0.04 -17.87
CA LYS A 110 7.47 -0.89 -18.89
C LYS A 110 8.67 -0.26 -19.61
N LYS A 111 8.78 1.07 -19.60
CA LYS A 111 9.92 1.78 -20.19
C LYS A 111 11.17 1.80 -19.30
N ALA A 112 11.05 1.44 -18.02
CA ALA A 112 12.18 1.29 -17.12
C ALA A 112 12.90 -0.04 -17.37
N ASP A 113 14.22 -0.08 -17.14
CA ASP A 113 14.98 -1.32 -17.14
C ASP A 113 14.88 -2.02 -15.77
N GLY A 114 13.67 -2.45 -15.47
CA GLY A 114 13.25 -2.97 -14.17
C GLY A 114 12.51 -1.93 -13.34
N SER A 115 11.29 -2.26 -12.93
CA SER A 115 10.48 -1.42 -12.05
C SER A 115 9.82 -2.24 -10.94
N SER A 116 9.29 -1.56 -9.93
CA SER A 116 8.68 -2.22 -8.77
C SER A 116 7.33 -1.61 -8.41
N VAL A 117 6.33 -2.45 -8.24
CA VAL A 117 5.01 -2.09 -7.74
C VAL A 117 4.84 -2.65 -6.34
N VAL A 118 4.44 -1.81 -5.40
CA VAL A 118 4.18 -2.20 -4.01
C VAL A 118 2.75 -1.81 -3.64
N VAL A 119 2.01 -2.76 -3.06
CA VAL A 119 0.67 -2.54 -2.54
C VAL A 119 0.59 -2.89 -1.06
N PHE A 120 -0.35 -2.29 -0.35
CA PHE A 120 -0.55 -2.53 1.07
C PHE A 120 -1.80 -3.38 1.30
N SER A 121 -1.61 -4.57 1.88
CA SER A 121 -2.64 -5.47 2.38
C SER A 121 -2.80 -5.34 3.91
N THR A 122 -3.14 -6.41 4.57
CA THR A 122 -3.21 -6.57 6.03
C THR A 122 -3.04 -8.05 6.39
N VAL A 123 -2.46 -8.35 7.53
CA VAL A 123 -2.45 -9.74 8.05
C VAL A 123 -3.84 -10.29 8.24
N ALA A 124 -4.84 -9.44 8.48
CA ALA A 124 -6.25 -9.85 8.60
C ALA A 124 -6.79 -10.58 7.35
N ALA A 125 -6.15 -10.42 6.19
CA ALA A 125 -6.51 -11.16 4.98
C ALA A 125 -6.15 -12.66 5.05
N LYS A 126 -5.25 -13.05 5.98
CA LYS A 126 -4.74 -14.43 6.12
C LYS A 126 -5.06 -15.06 7.48
N ILE A 127 -5.21 -14.24 8.50
CA ILE A 127 -5.60 -14.72 9.83
C ILE A 127 -7.02 -14.26 10.15
N GLY A 128 -7.82 -15.14 10.76
CA GLY A 128 -9.20 -14.81 11.12
C GLY A 128 -9.25 -13.77 12.24
N LEU A 129 -9.65 -12.55 11.91
CA LEU A 129 -9.91 -11.50 12.88
C LEU A 129 -11.39 -11.13 12.89
N GLY A 130 -11.99 -11.07 14.10
CA GLY A 130 -13.38 -10.62 14.24
C GLY A 130 -13.59 -9.21 13.68
N PHE A 131 -14.79 -8.97 13.14
CA PHE A 131 -15.21 -7.67 12.60
C PHE A 131 -14.52 -7.18 11.33
N HIS A 132 -13.64 -7.98 10.72
CA HIS A 132 -12.83 -7.60 9.54
C HIS A 132 -13.39 -8.14 8.20
N ALA A 133 -14.60 -8.71 8.17
CA ALA A 133 -15.08 -9.46 7.00
C ALA A 133 -14.99 -8.67 5.69
N SER A 134 -15.41 -7.40 5.65
CA SER A 134 -15.35 -6.57 4.44
C SER A 134 -13.92 -6.29 4.02
N ILE A 135 -13.13 -5.69 4.88
CA ILE A 135 -11.76 -5.29 4.55
C ILE A 135 -10.84 -6.49 4.26
N SER A 136 -11.01 -7.62 4.99
CA SER A 136 -10.25 -8.83 4.72
C SER A 136 -10.56 -9.43 3.35
N SER A 137 -11.83 -9.36 2.91
CA SER A 137 -12.23 -9.79 1.57
C SER A 137 -11.57 -8.94 0.48
N ALA A 138 -11.62 -7.62 0.61
CA ALA A 138 -11.00 -6.71 -0.35
C ALA A 138 -9.47 -6.87 -0.39
N LYS A 139 -8.82 -6.96 0.77
CA LYS A 139 -7.35 -7.13 0.85
C LYS A 139 -6.90 -8.52 0.39
N GLY A 140 -7.69 -9.57 0.63
CA GLY A 140 -7.45 -10.89 0.07
C GLY A 140 -7.53 -10.89 -1.47
N ALA A 141 -8.52 -10.20 -2.04
CA ALA A 141 -8.62 -10.00 -3.48
C ALA A 141 -7.42 -9.22 -4.04
N LEU A 142 -6.95 -8.17 -3.34
CA LEU A 142 -5.75 -7.41 -3.71
C LEU A 142 -4.49 -8.30 -3.73
N GLU A 143 -4.33 -9.19 -2.76
CA GLU A 143 -3.18 -10.12 -2.73
C GLU A 143 -3.22 -11.12 -3.89
N GLY A 144 -4.40 -11.69 -4.20
CA GLY A 144 -4.57 -12.56 -5.37
C GLY A 144 -4.28 -11.83 -6.68
N LEU A 145 -4.76 -10.60 -6.82
CA LEU A 145 -4.46 -9.73 -7.97
C LEU A 145 -2.95 -9.44 -8.07
N ALA A 146 -2.30 -9.06 -6.97
CA ALA A 146 -0.86 -8.77 -6.95
C ALA A 146 -0.02 -9.99 -7.38
N LEU A 147 -0.38 -11.19 -6.94
CA LEU A 147 0.29 -12.44 -7.33
C LEU A 147 0.14 -12.72 -8.83
N SER A 148 -1.07 -12.55 -9.39
CA SER A 148 -1.33 -12.71 -10.82
C SER A 148 -0.53 -11.69 -11.65
N LEU A 149 -0.53 -10.42 -11.23
CA LEU A 149 0.24 -9.35 -11.88
C LEU A 149 1.75 -9.58 -11.79
N ALA A 150 2.25 -10.13 -10.69
CA ALA A 150 3.67 -10.49 -10.57
C ALA A 150 4.10 -11.49 -11.65
N SER A 151 3.25 -12.47 -11.95
CA SER A 151 3.49 -13.44 -13.02
C SER A 151 3.39 -12.81 -14.40
N GLU A 152 2.32 -12.04 -14.65
CA GLU A 152 2.05 -11.44 -15.96
C GLU A 152 3.10 -10.37 -16.35
N LEU A 153 3.56 -9.59 -15.38
CA LEU A 153 4.46 -8.46 -15.62
C LEU A 153 5.95 -8.80 -15.51
N ALA A 154 6.31 -9.98 -15.01
CA ALA A 154 7.69 -10.44 -14.90
C ALA A 154 8.48 -10.40 -16.22
N PRO A 155 7.92 -10.80 -17.41
CA PRO A 155 8.61 -10.65 -18.67
C PRO A 155 8.95 -9.20 -19.04
N SER A 156 8.21 -8.24 -18.51
CA SER A 156 8.49 -6.79 -18.64
C SER A 156 9.44 -6.27 -17.54
N LYS A 157 10.07 -7.14 -16.75
CA LYS A 157 10.93 -6.81 -15.62
C LYS A 157 10.25 -5.95 -14.54
N ILE A 158 8.93 -6.08 -14.39
CA ILE A 158 8.16 -5.39 -13.35
C ILE A 158 7.92 -6.37 -12.21
N ARG A 159 8.41 -6.04 -11.02
CA ARG A 159 8.16 -6.79 -9.79
C ARG A 159 6.91 -6.26 -9.11
N VAL A 160 6.09 -7.14 -8.56
CA VAL A 160 4.89 -6.76 -7.80
C VAL A 160 4.94 -7.46 -6.44
N ASN A 161 4.94 -6.70 -5.36
CA ASN A 161 4.99 -7.24 -3.99
C ASN A 161 3.99 -6.54 -3.08
N VAL A 162 3.65 -7.20 -1.99
CA VAL A 162 2.66 -6.77 -1.01
C VAL A 162 3.34 -6.58 0.35
N VAL A 163 3.10 -5.46 1.00
CA VAL A 163 3.34 -5.29 2.43
C VAL A 163 2.02 -5.57 3.16
N ALA A 164 2.01 -6.48 4.12
CA ALA A 164 0.83 -6.85 4.91
C ALA A 164 1.03 -6.46 6.39
N PRO A 165 0.62 -5.26 6.78
CA PRO A 165 0.72 -4.79 8.16
C PRO A 165 -0.22 -5.52 9.12
N SER A 166 0.14 -5.56 10.40
CA SER A 166 -0.80 -5.57 11.51
C SER A 166 -1.15 -4.12 11.91
N LEU A 167 -1.76 -3.95 13.09
CA LEU A 167 -2.13 -2.62 13.58
C LEU A 167 -0.88 -1.74 13.68
N THR A 168 -0.93 -0.62 12.96
CA THR A 168 0.14 0.34 12.83
C THR A 168 -0.36 1.72 13.29
N ASP A 169 0.45 2.42 14.07
CA ASP A 169 0.12 3.78 14.55
C ASP A 169 0.13 4.76 13.37
N THR A 170 -1.07 5.10 12.93
CA THR A 170 -1.33 5.98 11.78
C THR A 170 -2.60 6.78 12.03
N PRO A 171 -2.80 7.91 11.35
CA PRO A 171 -4.07 8.64 11.41
C PRO A 171 -5.28 7.78 11.05
N LEU A 172 -5.13 6.82 10.12
CA LEU A 172 -6.19 5.90 9.72
C LEU A 172 -6.60 4.96 10.88
N ALA A 173 -5.67 4.55 11.72
CA ALA A 173 -5.89 3.64 12.84
C ALA A 173 -6.13 4.36 14.18
N ALA A 174 -6.14 5.69 14.21
CA ALA A 174 -6.18 6.49 15.44
C ALA A 174 -7.34 6.10 16.39
N ALA A 175 -8.52 5.80 15.84
CA ALA A 175 -9.67 5.37 16.65
C ALA A 175 -9.44 4.04 17.40
N LEU A 176 -8.52 3.20 16.95
CA LEU A 176 -8.17 1.91 17.56
C LEU A 176 -7.10 2.05 18.64
N LEU A 177 -6.42 3.20 18.73
CA LEU A 177 -5.31 3.47 19.63
C LEU A 177 -5.55 4.71 20.52
N ASN A 178 -6.78 5.22 20.54
CA ASN A 178 -7.10 6.53 21.14
C ASN A 178 -7.14 6.55 22.68
N THR A 179 -6.88 5.43 23.35
CA THR A 179 -6.68 5.37 24.82
C THR A 179 -5.48 4.50 25.16
N PRO A 180 -4.80 4.75 26.31
CA PRO A 180 -3.68 3.94 26.76
C PRO A 180 -4.01 2.45 26.86
N GLU A 181 -5.22 2.11 27.36
CA GLU A 181 -5.67 0.72 27.52
C GLU A 181 -5.81 0.01 26.19
N LYS A 182 -6.35 0.69 25.16
CA LYS A 182 -6.46 0.14 23.80
C LYS A 182 -5.08 -0.05 23.17
N ALA A 183 -4.19 0.92 23.35
CA ALA A 183 -2.83 0.82 22.83
C ALA A 183 -2.08 -0.35 23.48
N GLU A 184 -2.15 -0.50 24.81
CA GLU A 184 -1.54 -1.61 25.56
C GLU A 184 -2.13 -2.96 25.16
N ALA A 185 -3.46 -3.06 25.11
CA ALA A 185 -4.14 -4.30 24.69
C ALA A 185 -3.76 -4.69 23.26
N SER A 186 -3.56 -3.70 22.38
CA SER A 186 -3.10 -3.94 21.01
C SER A 186 -1.64 -4.37 20.96
N ALA A 187 -0.77 -3.76 21.76
CA ALA A 187 0.64 -4.13 21.85
C ALA A 187 0.82 -5.58 22.32
N LYS A 188 0.08 -6.00 23.35
CA LYS A 188 0.10 -7.37 23.91
C LYS A 188 -0.28 -8.47 22.92
N ARG A 189 -0.99 -8.14 21.84
CA ARG A 189 -1.31 -9.11 20.78
C ARG A 189 -0.13 -9.43 19.86
N HIS A 190 0.91 -8.63 19.91
CA HIS A 190 2.10 -8.81 19.08
C HIS A 190 3.22 -9.44 19.91
N PRO A 191 3.88 -10.52 19.44
CA PRO A 191 5.05 -11.08 20.12
C PRO A 191 6.15 -10.05 20.43
N LEU A 192 6.35 -9.04 19.57
CA LEU A 192 7.29 -7.94 19.84
C LEU A 192 6.76 -6.88 20.81
N GLN A 193 5.61 -7.10 21.46
CA GLN A 193 5.03 -6.27 22.54
C GLN A 193 4.85 -4.78 22.21
N ARG A 194 4.64 -4.45 20.93
CA ARG A 194 4.29 -3.11 20.47
C ARG A 194 3.41 -3.17 19.23
N VAL A 195 2.72 -2.09 18.94
CA VAL A 195 2.10 -1.87 17.62
C VAL A 195 3.15 -1.46 16.59
N GLY A 196 2.86 -1.64 15.32
CA GLY A 196 3.72 -1.19 14.24
C GLY A 196 3.83 0.34 14.19
N SER A 197 4.95 0.84 13.71
CA SER A 197 5.19 2.25 13.40
C SER A 197 5.10 2.50 11.89
N VAL A 198 4.95 3.76 11.51
CA VAL A 198 5.04 4.15 10.08
C VAL A 198 6.40 3.80 9.49
N ASP A 199 7.47 3.84 10.30
CA ASP A 199 8.83 3.49 9.89
C ASP A 199 8.96 2.00 9.54
N ASP A 200 8.35 1.11 10.32
CA ASP A 200 8.38 -0.33 10.04
C ASP A 200 7.81 -0.63 8.65
N MET A 201 6.67 -0.01 8.34
CA MET A 201 5.94 -0.23 7.09
C MET A 201 6.62 0.45 5.90
N ALA A 202 7.06 1.69 6.08
CA ALA A 202 7.75 2.45 5.04
C ALA A 202 9.09 1.79 4.68
N SER A 203 9.84 1.27 5.66
CA SER A 203 11.10 0.56 5.43
C SER A 203 10.91 -0.71 4.59
N ALA A 204 9.85 -1.48 4.84
CA ALA A 204 9.53 -2.66 4.03
C ALA A 204 9.18 -2.29 2.58
N ALA A 205 8.38 -1.24 2.38
CA ALA A 205 8.04 -0.76 1.04
C ALA A 205 9.27 -0.19 0.31
N ARG A 206 10.11 0.58 1.00
CA ARG A 206 11.40 1.10 0.48
C ARG A 206 12.33 -0.04 0.05
N PHE A 207 12.42 -1.11 0.84
CA PHE A 207 13.18 -2.31 0.48
C PHE A 207 12.66 -2.94 -0.82
N PHE A 208 11.35 -3.16 -0.95
CA PHE A 208 10.77 -3.70 -2.19
C PHE A 208 10.99 -2.80 -3.40
N LEU A 209 11.07 -1.50 -3.23
CA LEU A 209 11.41 -0.57 -4.31
C LEU A 209 12.90 -0.61 -4.69
N SER A 210 13.79 -1.04 -3.81
CA SER A 210 15.24 -1.00 -3.99
C SER A 210 15.76 -2.14 -4.88
N ASP A 211 17.01 -2.00 -5.31
CA ASP A 211 17.74 -3.04 -6.06
C ASP A 211 18.05 -4.25 -5.17
N GLY A 212 18.10 -4.09 -3.84
CA GLY A 212 18.23 -5.19 -2.90
C GLY A 212 17.09 -6.21 -2.96
N ALA A 213 15.94 -5.82 -3.53
CA ALA A 213 14.81 -6.70 -3.78
C ALA A 213 14.68 -7.13 -5.26
N SER A 214 15.74 -7.01 -6.08
CA SER A 214 15.69 -7.27 -7.53
C SER A 214 15.28 -8.71 -7.89
N TRP A 215 15.47 -9.67 -6.97
CA TRP A 215 15.09 -11.08 -7.16
C TRP A 215 13.84 -11.47 -6.37
N ILE A 216 13.01 -10.47 -5.96
CA ILE A 216 11.81 -10.68 -5.14
C ILE A 216 10.60 -10.13 -5.88
N THR A 217 9.68 -11.02 -6.28
CA THR A 217 8.37 -10.68 -6.84
C THR A 217 7.30 -11.67 -6.40
N GLY A 218 6.04 -11.29 -6.40
CA GLY A 218 4.91 -12.12 -5.99
C GLY A 218 4.83 -12.40 -4.48
N GLN A 219 5.59 -11.65 -3.65
CA GLN A 219 5.61 -11.87 -2.22
C GLN A 219 4.60 -11.01 -1.47
N SER A 220 3.96 -11.59 -0.47
CA SER A 220 3.19 -10.88 0.56
C SER A 220 3.94 -10.99 1.88
N LEU A 221 4.61 -9.90 2.26
CA LEU A 221 5.43 -9.82 3.48
C LEU A 221 4.59 -9.31 4.64
N ALA A 222 4.37 -10.16 5.64
CA ALA A 222 3.79 -9.74 6.91
C ALA A 222 4.81 -8.86 7.67
N VAL A 223 4.39 -7.64 8.03
CA VAL A 223 5.14 -6.71 8.89
C VAL A 223 4.27 -6.47 10.13
N ASP A 224 4.33 -7.38 11.09
CA ASP A 224 3.28 -7.54 12.09
C ASP A 224 3.81 -7.90 13.50
N GLY A 225 5.10 -7.73 13.73
CA GLY A 225 5.70 -8.08 15.03
C GLY A 225 5.54 -9.54 15.42
N GLY A 226 5.35 -10.45 14.43
CA GLY A 226 5.19 -11.88 14.64
C GLY A 226 3.75 -12.34 14.85
N MET A 227 2.77 -11.43 14.86
CA MET A 227 1.38 -11.72 15.21
C MET A 227 0.75 -12.85 14.36
N SER A 228 1.06 -12.93 13.07
CA SER A 228 0.46 -13.94 12.18
C SER A 228 1.18 -15.29 12.16
N LYS A 229 2.37 -15.40 12.79
CA LYS A 229 3.24 -16.60 12.67
C LYS A 229 3.65 -17.21 14.01
N LEU A 230 3.78 -16.40 15.05
CA LEU A 230 4.24 -16.86 16.35
C LEU A 230 3.05 -16.99 17.32
N LYS A 231 3.19 -17.92 18.30
CA LYS A 231 2.22 -18.12 19.39
C LYS A 231 2.78 -17.56 20.69
#